data_19ef0d8276bd3b62d31a83dcf56f3057
#
_entry.id   19ef0d8276bd3b62d31a83dcf56f3057
#
_cell.length_a   1.000
_cell.length_b   1.000
_cell.length_c   1.000
_cell.angle_alpha   90.00
_cell.angle_beta   90.00
_cell.angle_gamma   90.00
#
_symmetry.space_group_name_H-M   'P 1'
#
loop_
_entity.id
_entity.type
_entity.pdbx_description
1 polymer ?
#
loop_
_entity_poly.entity_id
_entity_poly.type
_entity_poly.pdbx_seq_one_letter_code
_entity_poly.pdbx_strand_id
1 'polypeptide(L)'
;RAAVLGYPNVGKSALINRLVGRRKAKSENRPGVTRGFSWVRIDSQVQLLDSPGIIPAKQVSQRVAYRLAMCDDIGAAAYDPQAVASALLEALVLAEAERPAYVRLDKLRERWGVPTDECSCGEEYVAQLAEERFTGDVQRAATTLLKDFRSGSLGRLCLEWPAEGQGEER
;
A
#
# COMPACT_ATOMS: atom_id res chain seq x y z
N ARG A 1 -0.60 22.65 -20.83
CA ARG A 1 -0.89 21.21 -20.73
C ARG A 1 0.15 20.54 -19.85
N ALA A 2 -0.29 19.65 -18.94
CA ALA A 2 0.59 18.85 -18.09
C ALA A 2 0.07 17.40 -18.05
N ALA A 3 0.94 16.43 -17.76
CA ALA A 3 0.57 15.03 -17.59
C ALA A 3 0.77 14.61 -16.14
N VAL A 4 -0.13 13.75 -15.64
CA VAL A 4 -0.01 13.12 -14.32
C VAL A 4 0.37 11.66 -14.53
N LEU A 5 1.62 11.32 -14.19
CA LEU A 5 2.21 10.00 -14.37
C LEU A 5 2.52 9.37 -13.01
N GLY A 6 2.58 8.06 -12.96
CA GLY A 6 2.96 7.30 -11.76
C GLY A 6 2.38 5.90 -11.74
N TYR A 7 2.69 5.15 -10.66
CA TYR A 7 2.21 3.80 -10.45
C TYR A 7 0.67 3.74 -10.40
N PRO A 8 0.05 2.55 -10.61
CA PRO A 8 -1.37 2.36 -10.35
C PRO A 8 -1.70 2.74 -8.89
N ASN A 9 -2.93 3.09 -8.63
CA ASN A 9 -3.50 3.32 -7.29
C ASN A 9 -2.86 4.41 -6.40
N VAL A 10 -1.81 5.12 -6.85
CA VAL A 10 -1.15 6.21 -6.09
C VAL A 10 -1.95 7.52 -5.99
N GLY A 11 -3.19 7.52 -6.50
CA GLY A 11 -4.09 8.67 -6.36
C GLY A 11 -4.07 9.68 -7.51
N LYS A 12 -3.51 9.38 -8.68
CA LYS A 12 -3.47 10.30 -9.86
C LYS A 12 -4.83 10.90 -10.19
N SER A 13 -5.81 10.05 -10.46
CA SER A 13 -7.17 10.48 -10.81
C SER A 13 -7.88 11.17 -9.64
N ALA A 14 -7.57 10.79 -8.40
CA ALA A 14 -8.08 11.47 -7.21
C ALA A 14 -7.52 12.89 -7.09
N LEU A 15 -6.23 13.07 -7.35
CA LEU A 15 -5.59 14.40 -7.40
C LEU A 15 -6.24 15.28 -8.47
N ILE A 16 -6.42 14.76 -9.68
CA ILE A 16 -7.07 15.47 -10.78
C ILE A 16 -8.49 15.89 -10.38
N ASN A 17 -9.29 14.98 -9.80
CA ASN A 17 -10.64 15.29 -9.35
C ASN A 17 -10.66 16.37 -8.28
N ARG A 18 -9.69 16.37 -7.36
CA ARG A 18 -9.57 17.39 -6.32
C ARG A 18 -9.22 18.76 -6.89
N LEU A 19 -8.33 18.82 -7.88
CA LEU A 19 -7.97 20.07 -8.56
C LEU A 19 -9.13 20.64 -9.39
N VAL A 20 -9.98 19.79 -9.98
CA VAL A 20 -11.16 20.20 -10.75
C VAL A 20 -12.35 20.58 -9.86
N GLY A 21 -12.33 20.18 -8.58
CA GLY A 21 -13.43 20.38 -7.64
C GLY A 21 -14.66 19.51 -7.91
N ARG A 22 -14.57 18.52 -8.82
CA ARG A 22 -15.66 17.60 -9.18
C ARG A 22 -15.13 16.28 -9.75
N ARG A 23 -15.96 15.24 -9.73
CA ARG A 23 -15.58 13.92 -10.27
C ARG A 23 -15.59 13.95 -11.81
N LYS A 24 -14.43 14.05 -12.43
CA LYS A 24 -14.20 14.03 -13.89
C LYS A 24 -13.42 12.79 -14.32
N ALA A 25 -12.44 12.36 -13.54
CA ALA A 25 -11.65 11.15 -13.77
C ALA A 25 -12.21 9.98 -12.93
N LYS A 26 -12.18 8.76 -13.48
CA LYS A 26 -12.55 7.55 -12.72
C LYS A 26 -11.50 7.32 -11.63
N SER A 27 -11.94 7.27 -10.38
CA SER A 27 -11.09 7.02 -9.23
C SER A 27 -11.76 5.98 -8.33
N GLU A 28 -11.10 4.84 -8.19
CA GLU A 28 -11.49 3.74 -7.29
C GLU A 28 -10.21 3.19 -6.65
N ASN A 29 -10.33 2.61 -5.47
CA ASN A 29 -9.18 2.05 -4.75
C ASN A 29 -8.87 0.63 -5.25
N ARG A 30 -8.51 0.51 -6.52
CA ARG A 30 -8.04 -0.75 -7.14
C ARG A 30 -7.21 -0.45 -8.40
N PRO A 31 -6.23 -1.31 -8.74
CA PRO A 31 -5.41 -1.12 -9.94
C PRO A 31 -6.23 -1.28 -11.23
N GLY A 32 -5.79 -0.59 -12.30
CA GLY A 32 -6.36 -0.73 -13.64
C GLY A 32 -7.70 -0.01 -13.88
N VAL A 33 -8.12 0.91 -13.02
CA VAL A 33 -9.37 1.70 -13.18
C VAL A 33 -9.27 2.64 -14.38
N THR A 34 -8.14 3.36 -14.52
CA THR A 34 -7.87 4.21 -15.67
C THR A 34 -7.22 3.36 -16.77
N ARG A 35 -7.98 3.05 -17.84
CA ARG A 35 -7.54 2.18 -18.94
C ARG A 35 -6.99 2.91 -20.15
N GLY A 36 -7.15 4.23 -20.21
CA GLY A 36 -6.73 5.04 -21.35
C GLY A 36 -6.37 6.45 -20.92
N PHE A 37 -5.68 7.16 -21.79
CA PHE A 37 -5.37 8.57 -21.59
C PHE A 37 -6.61 9.43 -21.77
N SER A 38 -6.82 10.38 -20.86
CA SER A 38 -7.91 11.35 -21.00
C SER A 38 -7.47 12.76 -20.59
N TRP A 39 -7.84 13.76 -21.41
CA TRP A 39 -7.62 15.15 -21.06
C TRP A 39 -8.74 15.66 -20.15
N VAL A 40 -8.34 16.19 -19.00
CA VAL A 40 -9.25 16.82 -18.05
C VAL A 40 -8.93 18.31 -17.99
N ARG A 41 -9.90 19.15 -18.38
CA ARG A 41 -9.78 20.60 -18.29
C ARG A 41 -10.04 21.06 -16.87
N ILE A 42 -9.07 21.76 -16.27
CA ILE A 42 -9.21 22.39 -14.95
C ILE A 42 -9.86 23.76 -15.12
N ASP A 43 -9.27 24.61 -15.94
CA ASP A 43 -9.74 25.96 -16.24
C ASP A 43 -9.52 26.33 -17.74
N SER A 44 -9.55 27.62 -18.08
CA SER A 44 -9.35 28.10 -19.43
C SER A 44 -7.92 27.91 -19.96
N GLN A 45 -6.93 27.82 -19.07
CA GLN A 45 -5.50 27.76 -19.42
C GLN A 45 -4.87 26.39 -19.18
N VAL A 46 -5.41 25.60 -18.21
CA VAL A 46 -4.80 24.36 -17.73
C VAL A 46 -5.61 23.13 -18.10
N GLN A 47 -4.95 22.19 -18.78
CA GLN A 47 -5.45 20.84 -19.03
C GLN A 47 -4.47 19.82 -18.47
N LEU A 48 -4.99 18.81 -17.74
CA LEU A 48 -4.22 17.69 -17.25
C LEU A 48 -4.54 16.40 -18.03
N LEU A 49 -3.51 15.66 -18.39
CA LEU A 49 -3.65 14.32 -18.93
C LEU A 49 -3.68 13.31 -17.78
N ASP A 50 -4.82 12.68 -17.58
CA ASP A 50 -4.93 11.49 -16.72
C ASP A 50 -4.39 10.29 -17.47
N SER A 51 -3.46 9.57 -16.87
CA SER A 51 -2.80 8.41 -17.46
C SER A 51 -3.10 7.12 -16.68
N PRO A 52 -3.14 5.97 -17.37
CA PRO A 52 -3.07 4.68 -16.70
C PRO A 52 -1.84 4.61 -15.79
N GLY A 53 -1.95 3.83 -14.72
CA GLY A 53 -0.78 3.50 -13.90
C GLY A 53 0.22 2.67 -14.70
N ILE A 54 1.49 3.01 -14.63
CA ILE A 54 2.58 2.32 -15.32
C ILE A 54 3.44 1.61 -14.29
N ILE A 55 3.59 0.29 -14.44
CA ILE A 55 4.52 -0.53 -13.65
C ILE A 55 5.62 -1.00 -14.62
N PRO A 56 6.90 -0.90 -14.25
CA PRO A 56 7.98 -1.50 -15.04
C PRO A 56 7.75 -3.00 -15.24
N ALA A 57 7.98 -3.50 -16.45
CA ALA A 57 7.74 -4.91 -16.79
C ALA A 57 8.63 -5.89 -15.99
N LYS A 58 9.82 -5.43 -15.58
CA LYS A 58 10.71 -6.15 -14.67
C LYS A 58 10.75 -5.44 -13.33
N GLN A 59 10.34 -6.11 -12.28
CA GLN A 59 10.58 -5.68 -10.91
C GLN A 59 12.07 -5.79 -10.60
N VAL A 60 12.64 -4.75 -10.00
CA VAL A 60 14.07 -4.69 -9.67
C VAL A 60 14.44 -5.72 -8.60
N SER A 61 13.50 -6.03 -7.69
CA SER A 61 13.66 -7.07 -6.67
C SER A 61 12.30 -7.56 -6.17
N GLN A 62 12.28 -8.74 -5.55
CA GLN A 62 11.09 -9.30 -4.91
C GLN A 62 10.56 -8.40 -3.78
N ARG A 63 11.45 -7.72 -3.07
CA ARG A 63 11.08 -6.75 -2.03
C ARG A 63 10.22 -5.61 -2.59
N VAL A 64 10.56 -5.09 -3.77
CA VAL A 64 9.75 -4.07 -4.46
C VAL A 64 8.40 -4.63 -4.89
N ALA A 65 8.36 -5.85 -5.42
CA ALA A 65 7.11 -6.51 -5.79
C ALA A 65 6.17 -6.70 -4.60
N TYR A 66 6.69 -7.13 -3.45
CA TYR A 66 5.90 -7.23 -2.21
C TYR A 66 5.37 -5.89 -1.74
N ARG A 67 6.16 -4.81 -1.78
CA ARG A 67 5.69 -3.48 -1.40
C ARG A 67 4.56 -2.96 -2.30
N LEU A 68 4.66 -3.19 -3.61
CA LEU A 68 3.58 -2.87 -4.55
C LEU A 68 2.31 -3.68 -4.25
N ALA A 69 2.46 -4.97 -3.89
CA ALA A 69 1.36 -5.81 -3.47
C ALA A 69 0.76 -5.33 -2.14
N MET A 70 1.57 -4.98 -1.14
CA MET A 70 1.11 -4.43 0.15
C MET A 70 0.25 -3.18 -0.05
N CYS A 71 0.63 -2.29 -0.98
CA CYS A 71 -0.09 -1.06 -1.30
C CYS A 71 -1.26 -1.23 -2.28
N ASP A 72 -1.54 -2.45 -2.74
CA ASP A 72 -2.57 -2.75 -3.77
C ASP A 72 -2.28 -2.11 -5.14
N ASP A 73 -1.01 -1.86 -5.44
CA ASP A 73 -0.59 -1.25 -6.71
C ASP A 73 -0.51 -2.28 -7.85
N ILE A 74 -0.51 -3.59 -7.52
CA ILE A 74 -0.64 -4.71 -8.45
C ILE A 74 -1.89 -5.52 -8.15
N GLY A 75 -2.46 -6.17 -9.18
CA GLY A 75 -3.69 -6.93 -9.04
C GLY A 75 -3.54 -8.16 -8.13
N ALA A 76 -4.58 -8.48 -7.37
CA ALA A 76 -4.59 -9.58 -6.40
C ALA A 76 -4.26 -10.96 -7.00
N ALA A 77 -4.47 -11.16 -8.30
CA ALA A 77 -4.10 -12.39 -9.00
C ALA A 77 -2.58 -12.53 -9.25
N ALA A 78 -1.80 -11.48 -9.01
CA ALA A 78 -0.36 -11.46 -9.28
C ALA A 78 0.51 -11.85 -8.09
N TYR A 79 -0.08 -12.11 -6.91
CA TYR A 79 0.66 -12.44 -5.70
C TYR A 79 -0.12 -13.38 -4.78
N ASP A 80 0.61 -14.07 -3.89
CA ASP A 80 0.03 -14.81 -2.79
C ASP A 80 -0.22 -13.88 -1.59
N PRO A 81 -1.47 -13.70 -1.13
CA PRO A 81 -1.79 -12.87 0.03
C PRO A 81 -1.08 -13.29 1.32
N GLN A 82 -0.84 -14.58 1.53
CA GLN A 82 -0.17 -15.08 2.74
C GLN A 82 1.28 -14.62 2.77
N ALA A 83 2.01 -14.81 1.66
CA ALA A 83 3.39 -14.38 1.54
C ALA A 83 3.54 -12.84 1.67
N VAL A 84 2.60 -12.08 1.10
CA VAL A 84 2.62 -10.60 1.19
C VAL A 84 2.27 -10.13 2.59
N ALA A 85 1.33 -10.77 3.29
CA ALA A 85 0.97 -10.43 4.67
C ALA A 85 2.12 -10.74 5.65
N SER A 86 2.80 -11.87 5.47
CA SER A 86 4.00 -12.22 6.24
C SER A 86 5.11 -11.19 6.04
N ALA A 87 5.43 -10.87 4.80
CA ALA A 87 6.43 -9.86 4.47
C ALA A 87 6.07 -8.45 4.97
N LEU A 88 4.77 -8.10 5.01
CA LEU A 88 4.30 -6.85 5.60
C LEU A 88 4.61 -6.81 7.10
N LEU A 89 4.29 -7.85 7.84
CA LEU A 89 4.54 -7.92 9.28
C LEU A 89 6.03 -7.84 9.59
N GLU A 90 6.86 -8.59 8.89
CA GLU A 90 8.32 -8.54 9.05
C GLU A 90 8.86 -7.13 8.80
N ALA A 91 8.40 -6.47 7.72
CA ALA A 91 8.80 -5.10 7.42
C ALA A 91 8.36 -4.10 8.50
N LEU A 92 7.16 -4.27 9.08
CA LEU A 92 6.63 -3.39 10.11
C LEU A 92 7.32 -3.60 11.46
N VAL A 93 7.58 -4.84 11.86
CA VAL A 93 8.31 -5.18 13.09
C VAL A 93 9.75 -4.64 13.02
N LEU A 94 10.43 -4.84 11.89
CA LEU A 94 11.76 -4.28 11.68
C LEU A 94 11.73 -2.75 11.74
N ALA A 95 10.75 -2.12 11.09
CA ALA A 95 10.61 -0.67 11.09
C ALA A 95 10.31 -0.10 12.49
N GLU A 96 9.51 -0.78 13.32
CA GLU A 96 9.28 -0.40 14.72
C GLU A 96 10.56 -0.50 15.54
N ALA A 97 11.35 -1.55 15.35
CA ALA A 97 12.62 -1.74 16.05
C ALA A 97 13.67 -0.69 15.68
N GLU A 98 13.80 -0.37 14.39
CA GLU A 98 14.75 0.61 13.90
C GLU A 98 14.33 2.05 14.14
N ARG A 99 13.04 2.34 14.11
CA ARG A 99 12.48 3.71 14.14
C ARG A 99 11.23 3.83 15.01
N PRO A 100 11.32 3.54 16.31
CA PRO A 100 10.16 3.50 17.22
C PRO A 100 9.45 4.85 17.38
N ALA A 101 10.11 5.96 17.03
CA ALA A 101 9.50 7.29 17.06
C ALA A 101 8.51 7.52 15.88
N TYR A 102 8.64 6.74 14.80
CA TYR A 102 7.85 6.91 13.58
C TYR A 102 6.91 5.74 13.28
N VAL A 103 7.25 4.53 13.73
CA VAL A 103 6.43 3.34 13.54
C VAL A 103 6.07 2.76 14.90
N ARG A 104 4.78 2.57 15.12
CA ARG A 104 4.23 1.96 16.31
C ARG A 104 3.14 0.98 15.93
N LEU A 105 3.25 -0.24 16.42
CA LEU A 105 2.30 -1.32 16.13
C LEU A 105 1.22 -1.49 17.21
N ASP A 106 1.06 -0.51 18.11
CA ASP A 106 0.05 -0.55 19.17
C ASP A 106 -1.36 -0.85 18.61
N LYS A 107 -1.76 -0.15 17.54
CA LYS A 107 -3.07 -0.36 16.90
C LYS A 107 -3.23 -1.74 16.27
N LEU A 108 -2.15 -2.33 15.76
CA LEU A 108 -2.15 -3.70 15.26
C LEU A 108 -2.36 -4.67 16.41
N ARG A 109 -1.63 -4.50 17.51
CA ARG A 109 -1.76 -5.32 18.72
C ARG A 109 -3.14 -5.19 19.38
N GLU A 110 -3.65 -3.95 19.51
CA GLU A 110 -5.00 -3.69 20.03
C GLU A 110 -6.09 -4.33 19.18
N ARG A 111 -5.97 -4.24 17.86
CA ARG A 111 -6.98 -4.74 16.94
C ARG A 111 -7.04 -6.26 16.87
N TRP A 112 -5.91 -6.91 16.81
CA TRP A 112 -5.82 -8.35 16.56
C TRP A 112 -5.53 -9.17 17.81
N GLY A 113 -4.91 -8.58 18.82
CA GLY A 113 -4.60 -9.25 20.08
C GLY A 113 -3.42 -10.22 20.02
N VAL A 114 -2.85 -10.44 18.84
CA VAL A 114 -1.67 -11.31 18.66
C VAL A 114 -0.41 -10.49 18.92
N PRO A 115 0.45 -10.90 19.87
CA PRO A 115 1.72 -10.25 20.14
C PRO A 115 2.70 -10.43 18.97
N THR A 116 3.36 -9.34 18.56
CA THR A 116 4.33 -9.39 17.44
C THR A 116 5.71 -9.90 17.88
N ASP A 117 6.00 -9.89 19.16
CA ASP A 117 7.24 -10.32 19.80
C ASP A 117 7.26 -11.80 20.18
N GLU A 118 6.12 -12.45 20.18
CA GLU A 118 6.00 -13.90 20.44
C GLU A 118 6.16 -14.75 19.18
N CYS A 119 6.07 -14.14 17.99
CA CYS A 119 6.19 -14.84 16.72
C CYS A 119 7.62 -14.67 16.16
N SER A 120 8.22 -15.77 15.71
CA SER A 120 9.58 -15.78 15.15
C SER A 120 9.65 -15.22 13.71
N CYS A 121 8.53 -15.25 12.99
CA CYS A 121 8.40 -14.75 11.62
C CYS A 121 6.98 -14.29 11.29
N GLY A 122 6.82 -13.60 10.15
CA GLY A 122 5.52 -13.12 9.70
C GLY A 122 4.53 -14.23 9.39
N GLU A 123 4.99 -15.39 8.91
CA GLU A 123 4.14 -16.56 8.62
C GLU A 123 3.50 -17.12 9.90
N GLU A 124 4.29 -17.24 10.96
CA GLU A 124 3.80 -17.69 12.26
C GLU A 124 2.74 -16.75 12.83
N TYR A 125 2.96 -15.44 12.71
CA TYR A 125 1.96 -14.45 13.12
C TYR A 125 0.64 -14.61 12.35
N VAL A 126 0.70 -14.77 11.02
CA VAL A 126 -0.51 -14.93 10.19
C VAL A 126 -1.23 -16.23 10.54
N ALA A 127 -0.49 -17.32 10.81
CA ALA A 127 -1.06 -18.59 11.25
C ALA A 127 -1.74 -18.47 12.61
N GLN A 128 -1.10 -17.85 13.60
CA GLN A 128 -1.67 -17.63 14.92
C GLN A 128 -2.91 -16.72 14.84
N LEU A 129 -2.85 -15.65 14.06
CA LEU A 129 -4.00 -14.78 13.79
C LEU A 129 -5.18 -15.56 13.18
N ALA A 130 -4.89 -16.49 12.27
CA ALA A 130 -5.91 -17.33 11.67
C ALA A 130 -6.60 -18.23 12.68
N GLU A 131 -5.84 -18.87 13.56
CA GLU A 131 -6.39 -19.73 14.62
C GLU A 131 -7.25 -18.92 15.60
N GLU A 132 -6.76 -17.77 16.06
CA GLU A 132 -7.46 -16.99 17.10
C GLU A 132 -8.71 -16.24 16.59
N ARG A 133 -8.72 -15.81 15.33
CA ARG A 133 -9.74 -14.88 14.81
C ARG A 133 -10.51 -15.38 13.59
N PHE A 134 -9.98 -16.37 12.88
CA PHE A 134 -10.54 -16.83 11.61
C PHE A 134 -10.75 -18.34 11.52
N THR A 135 -10.82 -19.02 12.66
CA THR A 135 -11.06 -20.49 12.73
C THR A 135 -10.09 -21.30 11.86
N GLY A 136 -8.81 -20.91 11.82
CA GLY A 136 -7.75 -21.55 11.05
C GLY A 136 -7.68 -21.13 9.56
N ASP A 137 -8.54 -20.21 9.10
CA ASP A 137 -8.52 -19.73 7.71
C ASP A 137 -7.39 -18.69 7.49
N VAL A 138 -6.20 -19.20 7.18
CA VAL A 138 -4.97 -18.39 6.94
C VAL A 138 -5.14 -17.42 5.77
N GLN A 139 -5.84 -17.83 4.71
CA GLN A 139 -6.08 -16.98 3.55
C GLN A 139 -6.95 -15.78 3.89
N ARG A 140 -7.97 -15.98 4.69
CA ARG A 140 -8.86 -14.94 5.16
C ARG A 140 -8.14 -14.01 6.13
N ALA A 141 -7.33 -14.53 7.04
CA ALA A 141 -6.51 -13.76 7.96
C ALA A 141 -5.55 -12.84 7.20
N ALA A 142 -4.77 -13.38 6.26
CA ALA A 142 -3.84 -12.64 5.43
C ALA A 142 -4.52 -11.51 4.62
N THR A 143 -5.62 -11.84 3.95
CA THR A 143 -6.37 -10.88 3.14
C THR A 143 -6.94 -9.75 4.00
N THR A 144 -7.43 -10.07 5.21
CA THR A 144 -8.01 -9.08 6.12
C THR A 144 -6.92 -8.18 6.70
N LEU A 145 -5.76 -8.73 7.06
CA LEU A 145 -4.62 -7.96 7.54
C LEU A 145 -4.14 -6.95 6.49
N LEU A 146 -3.99 -7.37 5.23
CA LEU A 146 -3.64 -6.49 4.13
C LEU A 146 -4.69 -5.39 3.90
N LYS A 147 -5.98 -5.72 4.00
CA LYS A 147 -7.07 -4.74 3.90
C LYS A 147 -7.00 -3.71 5.02
N ASP A 148 -6.74 -4.13 6.25
CA ASP A 148 -6.62 -3.24 7.39
C ASP A 148 -5.41 -2.30 7.29
N PHE A 149 -4.29 -2.80 6.79
CA PHE A 149 -3.13 -1.97 6.49
C PHE A 149 -3.48 -0.89 5.45
N ARG A 150 -4.06 -1.27 4.32
CA ARG A 150 -4.44 -0.37 3.21
C ARG A 150 -5.49 0.67 3.60
N SER A 151 -6.40 0.31 4.50
CA SER A 151 -7.44 1.23 5.01
C SER A 151 -6.92 2.19 6.08
N GLY A 152 -5.70 1.99 6.59
CA GLY A 152 -5.15 2.74 7.71
C GLY A 152 -5.70 2.35 9.07
N SER A 153 -6.45 1.25 9.17
CA SER A 153 -7.01 0.75 10.44
C SER A 153 -5.92 0.33 11.44
N LEU A 154 -4.73 -0.01 10.94
CA LEU A 154 -3.54 -0.32 11.75
C LEU A 154 -2.73 0.92 12.15
N GLY A 155 -3.19 2.11 11.81
CA GLY A 155 -2.48 3.37 12.05
C GLY A 155 -1.75 3.88 10.80
N ARG A 156 -0.97 4.93 11.00
CA ARG A 156 -0.12 5.50 9.93
C ARG A 156 1.21 4.78 9.97
N LEU A 157 1.42 3.89 9.02
CA LEU A 157 2.60 3.04 8.92
C LEU A 157 3.36 3.38 7.64
N CYS A 158 4.69 3.41 7.71
CA CYS A 158 5.59 3.69 6.60
C CYS A 158 6.39 2.44 6.26
N LEU A 159 6.51 2.12 4.98
CA LEU A 159 7.26 0.96 4.47
C LEU A 159 8.68 1.32 4.01
N GLU A 160 8.95 2.60 3.82
CA GLU A 160 10.25 3.09 3.34
C GLU A 160 10.57 4.46 3.94
N TRP A 161 11.85 4.68 4.19
CA TRP A 161 12.40 5.95 4.62
C TRP A 161 13.34 6.51 3.55
N PRO A 162 13.50 7.84 3.47
CA PRO A 162 14.58 8.43 2.69
C PRO A 162 15.94 7.90 3.16
N ALA A 163 16.87 7.70 2.23
CA ALA A 163 18.25 7.38 2.60
C ALA A 163 18.82 8.50 3.48
N GLU A 164 19.52 8.12 4.56
CA GLU A 164 20.20 9.09 5.42
C GLU A 164 21.19 9.87 4.58
N GLY A 165 21.09 11.21 4.56
CA GLY A 165 21.94 12.11 3.80
C GLY A 165 21.34 12.77 2.55
N GLN A 166 20.11 12.47 2.15
CA GLN A 166 19.45 13.16 1.01
C GLN A 166 18.54 14.32 1.42
N GLY A 167 18.51 14.73 2.70
CA GLY A 167 17.59 15.71 3.26
C GLY A 167 18.18 17.08 3.59
N GLU A 168 19.46 17.37 3.37
CA GLU A 168 20.12 18.61 3.82
C GLU A 168 20.69 19.50 2.69
N GLU A 169 20.20 19.39 1.45
CA GLU A 169 20.49 20.39 0.43
C GLU A 169 19.19 21.00 -0.11
N ARG A 170 18.59 21.92 0.69
CA ARG A 170 17.71 22.98 0.19
C ARG A 170 17.76 24.22 1.05
#